data_4865d7bf45870956ad377782f95d224d
#
_entry.id   4865d7bf45870956ad377782f95d224d
#
_cell.length_a   1.000
_cell.length_b   1.000
_cell.length_c   1.000
_cell.angle_alpha   90.00
_cell.angle_beta   90.00
_cell.angle_gamma   90.00
#
_symmetry.space_group_name_H-M   'P 1'
#
loop_
_entity.id
_entity.type
_entity.pdbx_description
1 polymer ?
#
loop_
_entity_poly.entity_id
_entity_poly.type
_entity_poly.pdbx_seq_one_letter_code
_entity_poly.pdbx_strand_id
1 'polypeptide(L)'
;MLHNRETTLQLTKLSDSAFAQLAPSFTKLPNTEHADGKFRLRRYSVIQFKDGQVIDLQKNEFMQTDDINRFQGNVVRQFEPIETPTLQSEGMREICQLFADANKLADGQEIEIHQMRISAIFDETQVAPEGVHQDGFEHIALIGMGRHNIEGGDVMLYSSFNEAPFFRKVLQNGEVAMLADNKLWHNATPIRSVIELSLIHI
;
A
#
# COMPACT_ATOMS: atom_id res chain seq x y z
N MET A 1 12.77 1.28 35.24
CA MET A 1 13.02 1.72 33.86
C MET A 1 11.92 1.11 33.00
N LEU A 2 10.99 1.90 32.50
CA LEU A 2 10.02 1.46 31.52
C LEU A 2 10.78 1.26 30.21
N HIS A 3 10.94 0.02 29.76
CA HIS A 3 11.43 -0.24 28.42
C HIS A 3 10.47 0.43 27.45
N ASN A 4 10.97 1.38 26.68
CA ASN A 4 10.26 1.99 25.56
C ASN A 4 10.01 0.86 24.54
N ARG A 5 8.84 0.20 24.62
CA ARG A 5 8.46 -0.82 23.64
C ARG A 5 8.18 -0.04 22.36
N GLU A 6 9.06 -0.15 21.40
CA GLU A 6 8.81 0.37 20.07
C GLU A 6 7.53 -0.28 19.53
N THR A 7 6.61 0.56 19.08
CA THR A 7 5.36 0.10 18.47
C THR A 7 5.70 -0.46 17.10
N THR A 8 5.47 -1.76 16.89
CA THR A 8 5.74 -2.43 15.61
C THR A 8 4.53 -2.43 14.67
N LEU A 9 3.33 -2.24 15.22
CA LEU A 9 2.06 -2.14 14.49
C LEU A 9 1.21 -1.05 15.13
N GLN A 10 0.72 -0.13 14.31
CA GLN A 10 -0.27 0.87 14.70
C GLN A 10 -1.42 0.87 13.70
N LEU A 11 -2.65 0.81 14.20
CA LEU A 11 -3.86 0.96 13.40
C LEU A 11 -4.46 2.35 13.63
N THR A 12 -4.83 3.00 12.56
CA THR A 12 -5.53 4.29 12.59
C THR A 12 -6.48 4.41 11.39
N LYS A 13 -7.08 5.56 11.21
CA LYS A 13 -7.97 5.84 10.09
C LYS A 13 -7.75 7.25 9.58
N LEU A 14 -7.79 7.44 8.28
CA LEU A 14 -7.87 8.76 7.65
C LEU A 14 -9.19 9.44 8.00
N SER A 15 -9.19 10.76 8.02
CA SER A 15 -10.43 11.53 8.07
C SER A 15 -11.31 11.19 6.85
N ASP A 16 -12.62 11.30 7.01
CA ASP A 16 -13.56 11.05 5.91
C ASP A 16 -13.32 12.06 4.76
N SER A 17 -12.86 13.27 5.07
CA SER A 17 -12.48 14.28 4.07
C SER A 17 -11.24 13.84 3.28
N ALA A 18 -10.19 13.35 3.93
CA ALA A 18 -8.99 12.85 3.26
C ALA A 18 -9.32 11.66 2.36
N PHE A 19 -10.09 10.71 2.86
CA PHE A 19 -10.55 9.58 2.06
C PHE A 19 -11.34 10.02 0.83
N ALA A 20 -12.31 10.93 0.98
CA ALA A 20 -13.14 11.43 -0.12
C ALA A 20 -12.34 12.16 -1.20
N GLN A 21 -11.26 12.86 -0.83
CA GLN A 21 -10.37 13.53 -1.78
C GLN A 21 -9.50 12.53 -2.56
N LEU A 22 -9.02 11.47 -1.91
CA LEU A 22 -8.06 10.53 -2.50
C LEU A 22 -8.72 9.39 -3.29
N ALA A 23 -9.84 8.84 -2.83
CA ALA A 23 -10.48 7.66 -3.41
C ALA A 23 -10.78 7.80 -4.93
N PRO A 24 -11.25 8.94 -5.46
CA PRO A 24 -11.52 9.09 -6.89
C PRO A 24 -10.28 8.90 -7.78
N SER A 25 -9.07 9.20 -7.28
CA SER A 25 -7.83 9.08 -8.05
C SER A 25 -7.47 7.65 -8.43
N PHE A 26 -8.05 6.64 -7.73
CA PHE A 26 -7.83 5.23 -8.02
C PHE A 26 -8.64 4.69 -9.20
N THR A 27 -9.61 5.45 -9.72
CA THR A 27 -10.48 5.00 -10.82
C THR A 27 -9.76 4.96 -12.17
N LYS A 28 -8.72 5.77 -12.35
CA LYS A 28 -7.99 5.96 -13.61
C LYS A 28 -6.51 5.62 -13.51
N LEU A 29 -6.17 4.57 -12.78
CA LEU A 29 -4.79 4.11 -12.73
C LEU A 29 -4.40 3.44 -14.05
N PRO A 30 -3.20 3.72 -14.58
CA PRO A 30 -2.72 3.14 -15.83
C PRO A 30 -2.37 1.66 -15.68
N ASN A 31 -2.48 0.92 -16.77
CA ASN A 31 -1.83 -0.38 -16.91
C ASN A 31 -0.31 -0.18 -16.95
N THR A 32 0.42 -1.20 -16.54
CA THR A 32 1.87 -1.25 -16.68
C THR A 32 2.27 -2.44 -17.55
N GLU A 33 3.43 -2.36 -18.20
CA GLU A 33 3.99 -3.47 -18.99
C GLU A 33 4.72 -4.52 -18.14
N HIS A 34 4.69 -4.35 -16.81
CA HIS A 34 5.30 -5.30 -15.87
C HIS A 34 4.49 -6.60 -15.78
N ALA A 35 5.10 -7.65 -15.27
CA ALA A 35 4.52 -8.99 -15.23
C ALA A 35 3.14 -9.06 -14.56
N ASP A 36 2.90 -8.19 -13.57
CA ASP A 36 1.63 -8.05 -12.83
C ASP A 36 0.73 -6.92 -13.34
N GLY A 37 1.15 -6.18 -14.36
CA GLY A 37 0.49 -4.94 -14.83
C GLY A 37 -0.92 -5.11 -15.36
N LYS A 38 -1.35 -6.34 -15.69
CA LYS A 38 -2.72 -6.62 -16.12
C LYS A 38 -3.74 -6.51 -14.98
N PHE A 39 -3.34 -6.78 -13.76
CA PHE A 39 -4.24 -6.80 -12.59
C PHE A 39 -3.81 -5.84 -11.47
N ARG A 40 -2.55 -5.36 -11.48
CA ARG A 40 -2.02 -4.35 -10.54
C ARG A 40 -1.76 -3.04 -11.27
N LEU A 41 -2.79 -2.20 -11.36
CA LEU A 41 -2.68 -0.86 -11.95
C LEU A 41 -2.00 0.06 -10.94
N ARG A 42 -0.99 0.84 -11.39
CA ARG A 42 -0.13 1.54 -10.44
C ARG A 42 0.35 2.89 -10.93
N ARG A 43 0.40 3.85 -10.00
CA ARG A 43 1.25 5.04 -10.07
C ARG A 43 2.24 5.03 -8.91
N TYR A 44 3.36 5.68 -9.08
CA TYR A 44 4.41 5.76 -8.09
C TYR A 44 5.06 7.13 -8.09
N SER A 45 5.35 7.66 -6.90
CA SER A 45 6.12 8.89 -6.73
C SER A 45 6.97 8.81 -5.48
N VAL A 46 8.12 9.45 -5.53
CA VAL A 46 8.93 9.75 -4.35
C VAL A 46 8.73 11.22 -4.01
N ILE A 47 8.35 11.47 -2.77
CA ILE A 47 8.13 12.83 -2.27
C ILE A 47 9.07 13.14 -1.12
N GLN A 48 9.21 14.40 -0.82
CA GLN A 48 9.78 14.88 0.43
C GLN A 48 8.66 15.53 1.24
N PHE A 49 8.49 15.10 2.50
CA PHE A 49 7.55 15.75 3.40
C PHE A 49 8.31 16.74 4.28
N LYS A 50 8.13 18.04 4.02
CA LYS A 50 8.88 19.11 4.63
C LYS A 50 8.00 20.29 5.01
N ASP A 51 8.16 20.82 6.21
CA ASP A 51 7.37 21.95 6.73
C ASP A 51 5.85 21.71 6.56
N GLY A 52 5.39 20.47 6.72
CA GLY A 52 4.01 20.07 6.51
C GLY A 52 3.53 20.11 5.05
N GLN A 53 4.44 20.17 4.08
CA GLN A 53 4.13 20.20 2.66
C GLN A 53 4.66 18.95 1.94
N VAL A 54 3.91 18.51 0.93
CA VAL A 54 4.31 17.42 0.04
C VAL A 54 5.04 17.99 -1.15
N ILE A 55 6.31 17.66 -1.32
CA ILE A 55 7.17 18.12 -2.42
C ILE A 55 7.47 16.91 -3.31
N ASP A 56 7.00 16.93 -4.55
CA ASP A 56 7.29 15.88 -5.53
C ASP A 56 8.76 15.99 -5.99
N LEU A 57 9.51 14.91 -5.83
CA LEU A 57 10.91 14.83 -6.26
C LEU A 57 11.06 14.42 -7.72
N GLN A 58 9.95 14.17 -8.42
CA GLN A 58 9.92 13.73 -9.82
C GLN A 58 10.72 12.43 -10.08
N LYS A 59 10.82 11.57 -9.06
CA LYS A 59 11.39 10.25 -9.14
C LYS A 59 10.26 9.23 -9.32
N ASN A 60 10.31 8.45 -10.38
CA ASN A 60 9.27 7.46 -10.73
C ASN A 60 9.84 6.10 -11.11
N GLU A 61 11.10 5.86 -10.82
CA GLU A 61 11.76 4.58 -10.94
C GLU A 61 11.77 3.86 -9.60
N PHE A 62 11.42 2.60 -9.61
CA PHE A 62 11.38 1.73 -8.43
C PHE A 62 12.14 0.44 -8.70
N MET A 63 13.02 0.06 -7.79
CA MET A 63 13.75 -1.19 -7.83
C MET A 63 13.88 -1.76 -6.42
N GLN A 64 13.64 -3.04 -6.30
CA GLN A 64 14.00 -3.85 -5.14
C GLN A 64 15.03 -4.89 -5.58
N THR A 65 15.90 -5.30 -4.66
CA THR A 65 16.84 -6.39 -4.91
C THR A 65 16.12 -7.75 -4.88
N ASP A 66 16.71 -8.80 -5.43
CA ASP A 66 16.09 -10.14 -5.51
C ASP A 66 15.99 -10.85 -4.16
N ASP A 67 16.79 -10.44 -3.17
CA ASP A 67 16.66 -10.88 -1.79
C ASP A 67 15.41 -10.31 -1.11
N ILE A 68 14.95 -9.12 -1.51
CA ILE A 68 13.72 -8.47 -1.03
C ILE A 68 12.52 -8.94 -1.85
N ASN A 69 12.58 -8.85 -3.16
CA ASN A 69 11.48 -9.20 -4.06
C ASN A 69 11.85 -10.35 -4.99
N ARG A 70 11.49 -11.56 -4.61
CA ARG A 70 11.78 -12.77 -5.38
C ARG A 70 10.99 -12.88 -6.69
N PHE A 71 9.96 -12.07 -6.88
CA PHE A 71 9.11 -12.09 -8.07
C PHE A 71 9.63 -11.14 -9.17
N GLN A 72 10.09 -9.95 -8.79
CA GLN A 72 10.58 -8.91 -9.72
C GLN A 72 11.82 -8.18 -9.17
N GLY A 73 12.70 -8.88 -8.47
CA GLY A 73 13.94 -8.32 -7.95
C GLY A 73 14.93 -7.95 -9.05
N ASN A 74 15.79 -6.98 -8.77
CA ASN A 74 16.82 -6.45 -9.67
C ASN A 74 16.29 -5.89 -11.02
N VAL A 75 14.98 -5.64 -11.11
CA VAL A 75 14.34 -5.03 -12.30
C VAL A 75 13.98 -3.58 -11.96
N VAL A 76 14.54 -2.64 -12.71
CA VAL A 76 14.10 -1.26 -12.65
C VAL A 76 12.72 -1.14 -13.29
N ARG A 77 11.74 -0.70 -12.51
CA ARG A 77 10.36 -0.52 -12.95
C ARG A 77 10.05 0.96 -13.01
N GLN A 78 9.64 1.44 -14.16
CA GLN A 78 9.15 2.81 -14.32
C GLN A 78 7.62 2.82 -14.23
N PHE A 79 7.09 3.79 -13.49
CA PHE A 79 5.66 4.00 -13.35
C PHE A 79 5.31 5.43 -13.74
N GLU A 80 4.07 5.66 -14.16
CA GLU A 80 3.56 7.01 -14.23
C GLU A 80 3.53 7.63 -12.82
N PRO A 81 3.90 8.91 -12.68
CA PRO A 81 3.84 9.60 -11.39
C PRO A 81 2.39 9.73 -10.92
N ILE A 82 2.20 9.83 -9.62
CA ILE A 82 0.91 10.19 -9.03
C ILE A 82 0.56 11.60 -9.50
N GLU A 83 -0.69 11.80 -9.91
CA GLU A 83 -1.15 13.08 -10.45
C GLU A 83 -0.95 14.23 -9.45
N THR A 84 -0.44 15.35 -9.92
CA THR A 84 -0.15 16.54 -9.08
C THR A 84 -1.34 16.96 -8.20
N PRO A 85 -2.60 16.99 -8.67
CA PRO A 85 -3.73 17.33 -7.82
C PRO A 85 -3.92 16.35 -6.66
N THR A 86 -3.58 15.07 -6.86
CA THR A 86 -3.63 14.04 -5.79
C THR A 86 -2.50 14.25 -4.79
N LEU A 87 -1.26 14.47 -5.25
CA LEU A 87 -0.11 14.72 -4.38
C LEU A 87 -0.28 16.00 -3.54
N GLN A 88 -0.89 17.04 -4.11
CA GLN A 88 -1.10 18.34 -3.45
C GLN A 88 -2.39 18.42 -2.64
N SER A 89 -3.18 17.33 -2.57
CA SER A 89 -4.41 17.32 -1.80
C SER A 89 -4.15 17.35 -0.28
N GLU A 90 -5.10 17.90 0.46
CA GLU A 90 -5.09 17.83 1.94
C GLU A 90 -5.10 16.38 2.42
N GLY A 91 -5.76 15.48 1.68
CA GLY A 91 -5.78 14.05 1.99
C GLY A 91 -4.39 13.41 1.91
N MET A 92 -3.58 13.77 0.91
CA MET A 92 -2.19 13.29 0.82
C MET A 92 -1.33 13.87 1.94
N ARG A 93 -1.52 15.14 2.26
CA ARG A 93 -0.84 15.78 3.40
C ARG A 93 -1.17 15.07 4.72
N GLU A 94 -2.44 14.72 4.95
CA GLU A 94 -2.85 13.98 6.13
C GLU A 94 -2.16 12.62 6.21
N ILE A 95 -2.07 11.86 5.11
CA ILE A 95 -1.32 10.59 5.07
C ILE A 95 0.13 10.79 5.48
N CYS A 96 0.82 11.76 4.85
CA CYS A 96 2.22 12.02 5.13
C CYS A 96 2.45 12.48 6.57
N GLN A 97 1.57 13.32 7.11
CA GLN A 97 1.66 13.77 8.50
C GLN A 97 1.45 12.61 9.49
N LEU A 98 0.41 11.79 9.29
CA LEU A 98 0.17 10.61 10.13
C LEU A 98 1.36 9.64 10.09
N PHE A 99 1.94 9.40 8.92
CA PHE A 99 3.08 8.52 8.77
C PHE A 99 4.35 9.09 9.41
N ALA A 100 4.61 10.39 9.23
CA ALA A 100 5.75 11.08 9.81
C ALA A 100 5.68 11.11 11.35
N ASP A 101 4.51 11.45 11.90
CA ASP A 101 4.31 11.53 13.36
C ASP A 101 4.45 10.15 14.02
N ALA A 102 3.81 9.13 13.44
CA ALA A 102 3.84 7.77 13.98
C ALA A 102 5.26 7.18 14.03
N ASN A 103 6.07 7.47 13.02
CA ASN A 103 7.41 6.92 12.84
C ASN A 103 8.52 7.90 13.24
N LYS A 104 8.16 9.10 13.72
CA LYS A 104 9.11 10.16 14.12
C LYS A 104 10.11 10.50 13.02
N LEU A 105 9.62 10.59 11.78
CA LEU A 105 10.46 10.91 10.64
C LEU A 105 11.06 12.33 10.78
N ALA A 106 12.28 12.48 10.30
CA ALA A 106 12.90 13.80 10.23
C ALA A 106 12.13 14.68 9.22
N ASP A 107 12.05 15.99 9.50
CA ASP A 107 11.49 16.93 8.54
C ASP A 107 12.30 16.91 7.24
N GLY A 108 11.61 16.81 6.12
CA GLY A 108 12.23 16.63 4.81
C GLY A 108 12.66 15.20 4.50
N GLN A 109 12.22 14.18 5.26
CA GLN A 109 12.44 12.78 4.92
C GLN A 109 11.76 12.43 3.59
N GLU A 110 12.46 11.66 2.76
CA GLU A 110 11.87 11.09 1.54
C GLU A 110 10.88 9.98 1.91
N ILE A 111 9.75 9.95 1.22
CA ILE A 111 8.69 8.94 1.36
C ILE A 111 8.34 8.44 -0.04
N GLU A 112 8.33 7.12 -0.20
CA GLU A 112 7.86 6.47 -1.41
C GLU A 112 6.36 6.19 -1.32
N ILE A 113 5.62 6.49 -2.38
CA ILE A 113 4.17 6.33 -2.42
C ILE A 113 3.77 5.47 -3.62
N HIS A 114 3.17 4.32 -3.33
CA HIS A 114 2.54 3.46 -4.33
C HIS A 114 1.02 3.63 -4.28
N GLN A 115 0.45 4.18 -5.33
CA GLN A 115 -0.98 4.21 -5.55
C GLN A 115 -1.37 3.00 -6.40
N MET A 116 -2.08 2.03 -5.83
CA MET A 116 -2.28 0.74 -6.47
C MET A 116 -3.76 0.33 -6.44
N ARG A 117 -4.24 -0.21 -7.56
CA ARG A 117 -5.53 -0.89 -7.66
C ARG A 117 -5.31 -2.32 -8.16
N ILE A 118 -5.86 -3.29 -7.44
CA ILE A 118 -5.77 -4.70 -7.79
C ILE A 118 -7.16 -5.14 -8.26
N SER A 119 -7.21 -5.74 -9.45
CA SER A 119 -8.45 -6.22 -10.07
C SER A 119 -8.50 -7.75 -10.02
N ALA A 120 -9.58 -8.30 -9.52
CA ALA A 120 -9.82 -9.75 -9.49
C ALA A 120 -10.19 -10.23 -10.90
N ILE A 121 -9.17 -10.54 -11.71
CA ILE A 121 -9.34 -10.99 -13.10
C ILE A 121 -9.19 -12.50 -13.28
N PHE A 122 -8.84 -13.22 -12.22
CA PHE A 122 -8.72 -14.67 -12.16
C PHE A 122 -9.62 -15.21 -11.04
N ASP A 123 -9.83 -16.51 -11.01
CA ASP A 123 -10.54 -17.18 -9.90
C ASP A 123 -9.91 -16.83 -8.55
N GLU A 124 -8.58 -16.73 -8.50
CA GLU A 124 -7.79 -16.16 -7.41
C GLU A 124 -6.74 -15.23 -7.99
N THR A 125 -6.80 -13.94 -7.62
CA THR A 125 -5.79 -12.96 -8.00
C THR A 125 -4.90 -12.66 -6.80
N GLN A 126 -3.60 -12.90 -6.94
CA GLN A 126 -2.62 -12.66 -5.88
C GLN A 126 -2.44 -11.16 -5.65
N VAL A 127 -2.62 -10.72 -4.40
CA VAL A 127 -2.37 -9.34 -3.98
C VAL A 127 -0.87 -9.10 -3.81
N ALA A 128 -0.18 -10.06 -3.19
CA ALA A 128 1.27 -10.09 -3.01
C ALA A 128 1.84 -11.37 -3.63
N PRO A 129 2.16 -11.36 -4.94
CA PRO A 129 2.66 -12.55 -5.64
C PRO A 129 4.03 -13.03 -5.15
N GLU A 130 4.78 -12.17 -4.46
CA GLU A 130 6.03 -12.48 -3.78
C GLU A 130 5.85 -13.35 -2.53
N GLY A 131 4.62 -13.47 -2.02
CA GLY A 131 4.32 -14.22 -0.79
C GLY A 131 4.62 -13.42 0.47
N VAL A 132 5.08 -14.09 1.54
CA VAL A 132 5.50 -13.44 2.79
C VAL A 132 6.82 -12.71 2.57
N HIS A 133 6.87 -11.41 2.80
CA HIS A 133 8.03 -10.56 2.49
C HIS A 133 8.14 -9.36 3.42
N GLN A 134 9.23 -8.63 3.28
CA GLN A 134 9.46 -7.27 3.76
C GLN A 134 9.71 -6.39 2.53
N ASP A 135 9.34 -5.11 2.57
CA ASP A 135 9.56 -4.21 1.42
C ASP A 135 10.97 -3.62 1.39
N GLY A 136 11.73 -3.77 2.48
CA GLY A 136 13.11 -3.29 2.60
C GLY A 136 13.23 -1.88 3.16
N PHE A 137 12.18 -1.37 3.80
CA PHE A 137 12.15 -0.09 4.50
C PHE A 137 12.24 -0.25 6.02
N GLU A 138 12.43 0.83 6.74
CA GLU A 138 12.29 0.80 8.20
C GLU A 138 10.79 0.71 8.58
N HIS A 139 9.95 1.46 7.88
CA HIS A 139 8.52 1.58 8.14
C HIS A 139 7.73 1.61 6.83
N ILE A 140 6.56 1.02 6.85
CA ILE A 140 5.57 1.12 5.77
C ILE A 140 4.18 1.43 6.33
N ALA A 141 3.31 1.96 5.47
CA ALA A 141 1.89 2.11 5.75
C ALA A 141 1.05 1.45 4.65
N LEU A 142 0.13 0.60 5.05
CA LEU A 142 -0.87 -0.01 4.19
C LEU A 142 -2.21 0.70 4.42
N ILE A 143 -2.83 1.23 3.36
CA ILE A 143 -4.04 2.05 3.46
C ILE A 143 -5.13 1.46 2.57
N GLY A 144 -6.28 1.15 3.16
CA GLY A 144 -7.46 0.70 2.44
C GLY A 144 -8.17 1.88 1.76
N MET A 145 -8.14 1.96 0.43
CA MET A 145 -8.73 3.07 -0.33
C MET A 145 -10.03 2.74 -1.03
N GLY A 146 -10.45 1.49 -1.04
CA GLY A 146 -11.73 1.08 -1.60
C GLY A 146 -11.78 -0.42 -1.88
N ARG A 147 -12.97 -0.97 -1.77
CA ARG A 147 -13.25 -2.38 -2.08
C ARG A 147 -14.55 -2.43 -2.84
N HIS A 148 -14.58 -3.16 -3.94
CA HIS A 148 -15.78 -3.29 -4.76
C HIS A 148 -15.88 -4.72 -5.33
N ASN A 149 -16.95 -5.43 -5.03
CA ASN A 149 -17.24 -6.77 -5.53
C ASN A 149 -16.09 -7.78 -5.38
N ILE A 150 -15.39 -7.73 -4.26
CA ILE A 150 -14.28 -8.65 -3.94
C ILE A 150 -14.39 -9.19 -2.53
N GLU A 151 -13.93 -10.42 -2.35
CA GLU A 151 -13.59 -11.03 -1.07
C GLU A 151 -12.07 -11.29 -0.99
N GLY A 152 -11.55 -11.56 0.21
CA GLY A 152 -10.10 -11.72 0.44
C GLY A 152 -9.37 -10.37 0.53
N GLY A 153 -8.06 -10.37 0.28
CA GLY A 153 -7.21 -9.20 0.44
C GLY A 153 -6.98 -8.84 1.92
N ASP A 154 -7.01 -9.84 2.80
CA ASP A 154 -6.66 -9.65 4.20
C ASP A 154 -5.16 -9.38 4.32
N VAL A 155 -4.79 -8.31 4.97
CA VAL A 155 -3.40 -8.07 5.39
C VAL A 155 -3.05 -9.05 6.50
N MET A 156 -1.95 -9.74 6.35
CA MET A 156 -1.42 -10.70 7.32
C MET A 156 -0.03 -10.27 7.76
N LEU A 157 0.23 -10.30 9.08
CA LEU A 157 1.53 -9.96 9.66
C LEU A 157 2.11 -11.15 10.40
N TYR A 158 3.43 -11.26 10.31
CA TYR A 158 4.21 -12.37 10.85
C TYR A 158 5.40 -11.83 11.63
N SER A 159 5.76 -12.50 12.73
CA SER A 159 6.97 -12.20 13.50
C SER A 159 8.23 -12.66 12.78
N SER A 160 8.12 -13.70 11.95
CA SER A 160 9.18 -14.20 11.09
C SER A 160 8.61 -14.86 9.83
N PHE A 161 9.46 -15.06 8.83
CA PHE A 161 9.11 -15.65 7.54
C PHE A 161 8.40 -17.02 7.64
N ASN A 162 8.78 -17.86 8.63
CA ASN A 162 8.33 -19.24 8.75
C ASN A 162 7.23 -19.46 9.82
N GLU A 163 6.74 -18.39 10.45
CA GLU A 163 5.72 -18.50 11.49
C GLU A 163 4.31 -18.30 10.93
N ALA A 164 3.30 -18.72 11.70
CA ALA A 164 1.91 -18.38 11.39
C ALA A 164 1.67 -16.87 11.60
N PRO A 165 0.72 -16.27 10.86
CA PRO A 165 0.39 -14.88 11.06
C PRO A 165 -0.19 -14.65 12.46
N PHE A 166 0.32 -13.64 13.17
CA PHE A 166 -0.24 -13.21 14.44
C PHE A 166 -1.34 -12.16 14.30
N PHE A 167 -1.46 -11.55 13.11
CA PHE A 167 -2.46 -10.53 12.79
C PHE A 167 -3.03 -10.79 11.40
N ARG A 168 -4.34 -10.63 11.28
CA ARG A 168 -5.07 -10.72 10.01
C ARG A 168 -6.22 -9.73 10.01
N LYS A 169 -6.30 -8.89 8.98
CA LYS A 169 -7.35 -7.88 8.86
C LYS A 169 -7.58 -7.47 7.41
N VAL A 170 -8.84 -7.38 7.03
CA VAL A 170 -9.25 -6.64 5.83
C VAL A 170 -9.29 -5.16 6.18
N LEU A 171 -8.44 -4.35 5.56
CA LEU A 171 -8.48 -2.90 5.73
C LEU A 171 -9.72 -2.33 5.04
N GLN A 172 -10.54 -1.64 5.81
CA GLN A 172 -11.71 -0.94 5.31
C GLN A 172 -11.33 0.43 4.74
N ASN A 173 -12.29 1.13 4.15
CA ASN A 173 -12.10 2.46 3.57
C ASN A 173 -11.50 3.45 4.57
N GLY A 174 -10.34 3.99 4.24
CA GLY A 174 -9.57 4.92 5.06
C GLY A 174 -8.79 4.29 6.22
N GLU A 175 -8.92 2.97 6.49
CA GLU A 175 -8.11 2.33 7.53
C GLU A 175 -6.65 2.24 7.12
N VAL A 176 -5.78 2.49 8.09
CA VAL A 176 -4.33 2.53 7.93
C VAL A 176 -3.69 1.55 8.91
N ALA A 177 -2.82 0.68 8.40
CA ALA A 177 -1.92 -0.15 9.19
C ALA A 177 -0.49 0.35 8.96
N MET A 178 0.15 0.89 9.99
CA MET A 178 1.56 1.32 9.96
C MET A 178 2.42 0.25 10.63
N LEU A 179 3.47 -0.19 9.94
CA LEU A 179 4.31 -1.32 10.31
C LEU A 179 5.77 -0.91 10.41
N ALA A 180 6.49 -1.48 11.39
CA ALA A 180 7.95 -1.53 11.37
C ALA A 180 8.37 -2.68 10.43
N ASP A 181 8.57 -2.37 9.15
CA ASP A 181 8.85 -3.35 8.08
C ASP A 181 10.16 -4.11 8.32
N ASN A 182 11.16 -3.47 8.90
CA ASN A 182 12.43 -4.10 9.29
C ASN A 182 12.30 -5.12 10.46
N LYS A 183 11.12 -5.23 11.07
CA LYS A 183 10.85 -6.14 12.21
C LYS A 183 9.72 -7.13 11.94
N LEU A 184 8.82 -6.82 11.03
CA LEU A 184 7.66 -7.61 10.70
C LEU A 184 7.73 -8.07 9.25
N TRP A 185 7.20 -9.24 8.99
CA TRP A 185 6.93 -9.75 7.66
C TRP A 185 5.45 -9.58 7.37
N HIS A 186 5.12 -9.36 6.11
CA HIS A 186 3.72 -9.19 5.70
C HIS A 186 3.39 -9.95 4.43
N ASN A 187 2.10 -10.16 4.22
CA ASN A 187 1.51 -10.75 3.01
C ASN A 187 0.05 -10.29 2.93
N ALA A 188 -0.62 -10.62 1.85
CA ALA A 188 -2.06 -10.47 1.73
C ALA A 188 -2.68 -11.72 1.12
N THR A 189 -3.89 -12.09 1.59
CA THR A 189 -4.64 -13.18 0.96
C THR A 189 -5.02 -12.80 -0.47
N PRO A 190 -5.15 -13.78 -1.38
CA PRO A 190 -5.69 -13.52 -2.72
C PRO A 190 -7.06 -12.86 -2.65
N ILE A 191 -7.40 -12.11 -3.70
CA ILE A 191 -8.76 -11.61 -3.90
C ILE A 191 -9.50 -12.43 -4.95
N ARG A 192 -10.82 -12.53 -4.75
CA ARG A 192 -11.75 -13.15 -5.70
C ARG A 192 -12.88 -12.18 -5.99
N SER A 193 -13.43 -12.26 -7.21
CA SER A 193 -14.65 -11.54 -7.54
C SER A 193 -15.84 -12.18 -6.82
N VAL A 194 -16.69 -11.36 -6.23
CA VAL A 194 -17.99 -11.80 -5.74
C VAL A 194 -18.92 -11.83 -6.94
N ILE A 195 -19.26 -13.03 -7.42
CA ILE A 195 -20.27 -13.21 -8.48
C ILE A 195 -21.63 -13.07 -7.80
N GLU A 196 -22.33 -11.97 -8.03
CA GLU A 196 -23.76 -11.94 -7.81
C GLU A 196 -24.38 -12.91 -8.82
N LEU A 197 -24.88 -14.05 -8.33
CA LEU A 197 -25.81 -14.88 -9.08
C LEU A 197 -27.06 -14.04 -9.28
N SER A 198 -27.12 -13.31 -10.39
CA SER A 198 -28.40 -12.83 -10.88
C SER A 198 -29.19 -14.06 -11.28
N LEU A 199 -30.16 -14.48 -10.46
CA LEU A 199 -31.18 -15.42 -10.83
C LEU A 199 -31.98 -14.79 -11.98
N ILE A 200 -31.59 -15.13 -13.20
CA ILE A 200 -32.47 -14.89 -14.36
C ILE A 200 -33.62 -15.85 -14.18
N HIS A 201 -34.76 -15.37 -13.72
CA HIS A 201 -36.00 -16.08 -13.79
C HIS A 201 -36.41 -16.11 -15.28
N ILE A 202 -36.24 -17.27 -15.90
CA ILE A 202 -36.79 -17.55 -17.23
C ILE A 202 -38.27 -17.94 -17.04
#